data_d65c029ffe088f756df31f560d0b170e
#
_entry.id   d65c029ffe088f756df31f560d0b170e
#
_cell.length_a   1.000
_cell.length_b   1.000
_cell.length_c   1.000
_cell.angle_alpha   90.00
_cell.angle_beta   90.00
_cell.angle_gamma   90.00
#
_symmetry.space_group_name_H-M   'P 1'
#
loop_
_entity.id
_entity.type
_entity.pdbx_description
1 polymer ?
#
loop_
_entity_poly.entity_id
_entity_poly.type
_entity_poly.pdbx_seq_one_letter_code
_entity_poly.pdbx_strand_id
1 'polypeptide(L)'
;MEDPVVQAAQLAFSVRLKNSSDVSENTKNAQAIAKSWRSAVHALDPDRFQIEAMVTPELDQKIDIVDQENGCAYEFKVSGKNAPAEFYKDIVKVIIWNQKRKKKLSSLVFITEEKWGRPFLDAPMPRAYMKYLAELDLNVSVEYVRHET
;
A
#
# COMPACT_ATOMS: atom_id res chain seq x y z
N MET A 1 -13.65 -13.36 -0.83
CA MET A 1 -12.39 -13.93 -0.30
C MET A 1 -11.42 -12.79 -0.04
N GLU A 2 -10.89 -12.75 1.18
CA GLU A 2 -10.00 -11.65 1.53
C GLU A 2 -8.63 -11.77 0.85
N ASP A 3 -8.09 -10.62 0.49
CA ASP A 3 -6.77 -10.52 -0.15
C ASP A 3 -5.69 -10.93 0.85
N PRO A 4 -4.86 -11.95 0.54
CA PRO A 4 -3.81 -12.40 1.45
C PRO A 4 -2.76 -11.32 1.75
N VAL A 5 -2.53 -10.38 0.85
CA VAL A 5 -1.60 -9.27 1.08
C VAL A 5 -2.16 -8.33 2.13
N VAL A 6 -3.45 -8.03 2.07
CA VAL A 6 -4.13 -7.19 3.07
C VAL A 6 -4.21 -7.91 4.42
N GLN A 7 -4.50 -9.22 4.41
CA GLN A 7 -4.49 -10.03 5.63
C GLN A 7 -3.12 -10.01 6.31
N ALA A 8 -2.04 -10.12 5.54
CA ALA A 8 -0.68 -10.05 6.07
C ALA A 8 -0.39 -8.69 6.70
N ALA A 9 -0.92 -7.60 6.12
CA ALA A 9 -0.79 -6.27 6.69
C ALA A 9 -1.50 -6.16 8.04
N GLN A 10 -2.74 -6.67 8.13
CA GLN A 10 -3.49 -6.68 9.39
C GLN A 10 -2.75 -7.49 10.46
N LEU A 11 -2.20 -8.64 10.09
CA LEU A 11 -1.47 -9.49 11.03
C LEU A 11 -0.20 -8.79 11.53
N ALA A 12 0.59 -8.20 10.64
CA ALA A 12 1.80 -7.48 11.03
C ALA A 12 1.48 -6.32 11.96
N PHE A 13 0.40 -5.60 11.69
CA PHE A 13 -0.07 -4.49 12.51
C PHE A 13 -0.51 -4.99 13.90
N SER A 14 -1.31 -6.03 13.95
CA SER A 14 -1.85 -6.58 15.21
C SER A 14 -0.76 -7.16 16.11
N VAL A 15 0.21 -7.85 15.53
CA VAL A 15 1.33 -8.41 16.28
C VAL A 15 2.15 -7.29 16.95
N ARG A 16 2.41 -6.22 16.22
CA ARG A 16 3.20 -5.10 16.75
C ARG A 16 2.45 -4.33 17.85
N LEU A 17 1.12 -4.20 17.71
CA LEU A 17 0.29 -3.55 18.73
C LEU A 17 0.35 -4.24 20.09
N LYS A 18 0.49 -5.57 20.12
CA LYS A 18 0.59 -6.31 21.37
C LYS A 18 1.87 -6.01 22.11
N ASN A 19 2.89 -5.52 21.39
CA ASN A 19 4.24 -5.27 21.93
C ASN A 19 4.58 -3.79 22.04
N SER A 20 3.62 -2.89 21.71
CA SER A 20 3.83 -1.46 21.74
C SER A 20 2.53 -0.74 22.03
N SER A 21 2.56 0.27 22.92
CA SER A 21 1.38 1.04 23.29
C SER A 21 0.96 2.07 22.25
N ASP A 22 1.88 2.51 21.38
CA ASP A 22 1.60 3.57 20.40
C ASP A 22 2.38 3.31 19.11
N VAL A 23 1.77 2.51 18.25
CA VAL A 23 2.38 2.09 17.00
C VAL A 23 2.38 3.21 15.96
N SER A 24 1.26 3.94 15.84
CA SER A 24 1.04 4.87 14.74
C SER A 24 1.88 6.14 14.82
N GLU A 25 2.38 6.50 16.00
CA GLU A 25 3.19 7.70 16.18
C GLU A 25 4.69 7.41 16.18
N ASN A 26 5.07 6.13 16.20
CA ASN A 26 6.47 5.74 16.28
C ASN A 26 6.96 5.25 14.91
N THR A 27 7.85 6.05 14.30
CA THR A 27 8.40 5.76 12.98
C THR A 27 9.11 4.41 12.92
N LYS A 28 9.84 4.03 13.98
CA LYS A 28 10.53 2.74 14.02
C LYS A 28 9.53 1.58 14.00
N ASN A 29 8.43 1.70 14.72
CA ASN A 29 7.39 0.67 14.73
C ASN A 29 6.69 0.60 13.38
N ALA A 30 6.41 1.76 12.76
CA ALA A 30 5.81 1.79 11.44
C ALA A 30 6.71 1.11 10.41
N GLN A 31 8.00 1.39 10.43
CA GLN A 31 8.97 0.76 9.54
C GLN A 31 9.08 -0.75 9.78
N ALA A 32 9.08 -1.17 11.04
CA ALA A 32 9.15 -2.58 11.40
C ALA A 32 7.90 -3.35 10.93
N ILE A 33 6.73 -2.74 11.06
CA ILE A 33 5.48 -3.32 10.58
C ILE A 33 5.52 -3.50 9.06
N ALA A 34 5.92 -2.47 8.33
CA ALA A 34 6.00 -2.52 6.88
C ALA A 34 7.00 -3.56 6.40
N LYS A 35 8.16 -3.65 7.04
CA LYS A 35 9.18 -4.65 6.70
C LYS A 35 8.68 -6.06 6.97
N SER A 36 8.05 -6.29 8.11
CA SER A 36 7.47 -7.59 8.46
C SER A 36 6.42 -8.01 7.46
N TRP A 37 5.55 -7.08 7.06
CA TRP A 37 4.53 -7.31 6.05
C TRP A 37 5.14 -7.70 4.70
N ARG A 38 6.10 -6.93 4.20
CA ARG A 38 6.75 -7.22 2.91
C ARG A 38 7.38 -8.61 2.91
N SER A 39 8.09 -8.94 3.99
CA SER A 39 8.76 -10.24 4.10
C SER A 39 7.75 -11.39 4.12
N ALA A 40 6.66 -11.23 4.85
CA ALA A 40 5.61 -12.26 4.95
C ALA A 40 4.94 -12.49 3.59
N VAL A 41 4.63 -11.41 2.87
CA VAL A 41 3.99 -11.52 1.54
C VAL A 41 4.95 -12.16 0.54
N HIS A 42 6.21 -11.73 0.51
CA HIS A 42 7.21 -12.30 -0.39
C HIS A 42 7.36 -13.81 -0.15
N ALA A 43 7.33 -14.23 1.11
CA ALA A 43 7.46 -15.65 1.46
C ALA A 43 6.27 -16.50 0.98
N LEU A 44 5.10 -15.90 0.76
CA LEU A 44 3.94 -16.63 0.22
C LEU A 44 4.20 -17.15 -1.19
N ASP A 45 4.82 -16.32 -2.02
CA ASP A 45 5.18 -16.68 -3.40
C ASP A 45 6.25 -15.73 -3.90
N PRO A 46 7.55 -16.08 -3.74
CA PRO A 46 8.64 -15.15 -4.08
C PRO A 46 8.69 -14.74 -5.55
N ASP A 47 8.22 -15.59 -6.45
CA ASP A 47 8.22 -15.29 -7.89
C ASP A 47 7.08 -14.34 -8.27
N ARG A 48 5.99 -14.39 -7.53
CA ARG A 48 4.81 -13.57 -7.78
C ARG A 48 4.93 -12.19 -7.13
N PHE A 49 5.37 -12.14 -5.88
CA PHE A 49 5.40 -10.90 -5.08
C PHE A 49 6.80 -10.32 -5.02
N GLN A 50 7.04 -9.29 -5.82
CA GLN A 50 8.30 -8.54 -5.79
C GLN A 50 8.18 -7.45 -4.73
N ILE A 51 9.14 -7.39 -3.81
CA ILE A 51 9.15 -6.36 -2.75
C ILE A 51 10.15 -5.26 -3.09
N GLU A 52 9.85 -4.03 -2.64
CA GLU A 52 10.66 -2.83 -2.87
C GLU A 52 11.06 -2.70 -4.34
N ALA A 53 10.06 -2.82 -5.20
CA ALA A 53 10.25 -2.81 -6.65
C ALA A 53 10.59 -1.41 -7.15
N MET A 54 11.76 -1.26 -7.77
CA MET A 54 12.23 0.03 -8.27
C MET A 54 11.36 0.51 -9.43
N VAL A 55 10.87 1.75 -9.33
CA VAL A 55 9.98 2.32 -10.36
C VAL A 55 10.76 2.60 -11.64
N THR A 56 11.83 3.37 -11.54
CA THR A 56 12.77 3.61 -12.63
C THR A 56 14.19 3.75 -12.07
N PRO A 57 15.24 3.53 -12.89
CA PRO A 57 16.62 3.69 -12.41
C PRO A 57 16.98 5.13 -11.98
N GLU A 58 16.31 6.14 -12.56
CA GLU A 58 16.61 7.54 -12.27
C GLU A 58 16.00 8.04 -10.98
N LEU A 59 14.94 7.37 -10.52
CA LEU A 59 14.21 7.79 -9.33
C LEU A 59 14.49 6.82 -8.18
N ASP A 60 14.84 7.38 -7.02
CA ASP A 60 14.97 6.58 -5.81
C ASP A 60 13.58 6.36 -5.21
N GLN A 61 12.71 5.74 -6.01
CA GLN A 61 11.32 5.46 -5.63
C GLN A 61 11.04 3.99 -5.84
N LYS A 62 10.37 3.38 -4.86
CA LYS A 62 10.04 1.97 -4.89
C LYS A 62 8.57 1.77 -4.56
N ILE A 63 7.97 0.74 -5.16
CA ILE A 63 6.64 0.26 -4.78
C ILE A 63 6.87 -0.83 -3.74
N ASP A 64 6.14 -0.78 -2.63
CA ASP A 64 6.33 -1.72 -1.53
C ASP A 64 6.22 -3.17 -1.98
N ILE A 65 5.14 -3.51 -2.67
CA ILE A 65 4.91 -4.85 -3.21
C ILE A 65 4.27 -4.74 -4.58
N VAL A 66 4.79 -5.51 -5.54
CA VAL A 66 4.16 -5.68 -6.86
C VAL A 66 3.79 -7.15 -7.03
N ASP A 67 2.50 -7.40 -7.23
CA ASP A 67 1.97 -8.70 -7.63
C ASP A 67 2.09 -8.81 -9.14
N GLN A 68 3.11 -9.51 -9.59
CA GLN A 68 3.42 -9.61 -11.02
C GLN A 68 2.41 -10.49 -11.78
N GLU A 69 1.75 -11.39 -11.08
CA GLU A 69 0.75 -12.27 -11.68
C GLU A 69 -0.55 -11.53 -12.01
N ASN A 70 -1.03 -10.70 -11.07
CA ASN A 70 -2.31 -10.00 -11.21
C ASN A 70 -2.17 -8.54 -11.62
N GLY A 71 -0.95 -8.02 -11.76
CA GLY A 71 -0.74 -6.63 -12.14
C GLY A 71 -1.25 -5.65 -11.10
N CYS A 72 -0.93 -5.89 -9.83
CA CYS A 72 -1.40 -5.08 -8.72
C CYS A 72 -0.23 -4.57 -7.87
N ALA A 73 -0.25 -3.28 -7.57
CA ALA A 73 0.69 -2.66 -6.63
C ALA A 73 0.04 -2.55 -5.25
N TYR A 74 0.82 -2.74 -4.21
CA TYR A 74 0.39 -2.58 -2.83
C TYR A 74 1.33 -1.63 -2.10
N GLU A 75 0.75 -0.68 -1.37
CA GLU A 75 1.48 0.25 -0.52
C GLU A 75 0.84 0.22 0.87
N PHE A 76 1.67 0.17 1.91
CA PHE A 76 1.19 0.10 3.28
C PHE A 76 1.75 1.26 4.10
N LYS A 77 0.85 2.11 4.61
CA LYS A 77 1.20 3.27 5.42
C LYS A 77 0.55 3.18 6.79
N VAL A 78 1.34 2.92 7.80
CA VAL A 78 0.85 2.77 9.18
C VAL A 78 0.66 4.14 9.85
N SER A 79 1.64 5.04 9.71
CA SER A 79 1.54 6.38 10.27
C SER A 79 0.67 7.27 9.36
N GLY A 80 -0.42 7.80 9.91
CA GLY A 80 -1.44 8.47 9.11
C GLY A 80 -1.28 9.94 8.87
N LYS A 81 -0.30 10.61 9.50
CA LYS A 81 -0.18 12.07 9.38
C LYS A 81 -0.01 12.55 7.95
N ASN A 82 0.73 11.80 7.14
CA ASN A 82 1.01 12.15 5.75
C ASN A 82 0.28 11.25 4.76
N ALA A 83 -0.76 10.53 5.21
CA ALA A 83 -1.47 9.58 4.36
C ALA A 83 -1.98 10.19 3.05
N PRO A 84 -2.57 11.41 3.02
CA PRO A 84 -2.99 12.00 1.75
C PRO A 84 -1.85 12.22 0.77
N ALA A 85 -0.73 12.79 1.22
CA ALA A 85 0.42 13.03 0.36
C ALA A 85 1.02 11.71 -0.14
N GLU A 86 1.13 10.72 0.74
CA GLU A 86 1.64 9.40 0.37
C GLU A 86 0.72 8.68 -0.62
N PHE A 87 -0.59 8.82 -0.45
CA PHE A 87 -1.58 8.24 -1.38
C PHE A 87 -1.36 8.76 -2.80
N TYR A 88 -1.27 10.08 -2.96
CA TYR A 88 -1.07 10.67 -4.29
C TYR A 88 0.31 10.34 -4.86
N LYS A 89 1.33 10.31 -4.04
CA LYS A 89 2.67 9.92 -4.44
C LYS A 89 2.70 8.48 -4.96
N ASP A 90 2.00 7.58 -4.29
CA ASP A 90 1.94 6.18 -4.67
C ASP A 90 1.22 5.99 -5.99
N ILE A 91 0.17 6.77 -6.25
CA ILE A 91 -0.51 6.78 -7.55
C ILE A 91 0.47 7.20 -8.66
N VAL A 92 1.24 8.26 -8.43
CA VAL A 92 2.22 8.74 -9.40
C VAL A 92 3.28 7.68 -9.69
N LYS A 93 3.74 6.97 -8.66
CA LYS A 93 4.71 5.86 -8.86
C LYS A 93 4.17 4.79 -9.82
N VAL A 94 2.91 4.43 -9.68
CA VAL A 94 2.28 3.42 -10.55
C VAL A 94 2.14 3.96 -11.98
N ILE A 95 1.76 5.22 -12.14
CA ILE A 95 1.65 5.85 -13.46
C ILE A 95 3.01 5.81 -14.17
N ILE A 96 4.08 6.19 -13.47
CA ILE A 96 5.44 6.17 -14.04
C ILE A 96 5.87 4.73 -14.37
N TRP A 97 5.60 3.78 -13.46
CA TRP A 97 5.87 2.36 -13.72
C TRP A 97 5.26 1.92 -15.04
N ASN A 98 3.99 2.27 -15.26
CA ASN A 98 3.24 1.87 -16.44
C ASN A 98 3.77 2.51 -17.73
N GLN A 99 4.33 3.72 -17.65
CA GLN A 99 4.92 4.37 -18.81
C GLN A 99 6.19 3.68 -19.29
N LYS A 100 6.91 3.03 -18.39
CA LYS A 100 8.22 2.45 -18.69
C LYS A 100 8.17 0.95 -19.02
N ARG A 101 7.02 0.31 -18.88
CA ARG A 101 6.90 -1.14 -19.04
C ARG A 101 5.77 -1.53 -19.99
N LYS A 102 5.96 -2.65 -20.69
CA LYS A 102 4.92 -3.23 -21.54
C LYS A 102 3.81 -3.86 -20.72
N LYS A 103 4.19 -4.59 -19.65
CA LYS A 103 3.23 -5.19 -18.74
C LYS A 103 2.89 -4.15 -17.67
N LYS A 104 1.66 -3.66 -17.73
CA LYS A 104 1.20 -2.58 -16.86
C LYS A 104 0.53 -3.12 -15.60
N LEU A 105 0.58 -2.29 -14.55
CA LEU A 105 -0.21 -2.52 -13.34
C LEU A 105 -1.60 -1.93 -13.56
N SER A 106 -2.62 -2.72 -13.30
CA SER A 106 -4.02 -2.31 -13.48
C SER A 106 -4.68 -1.91 -12.17
N SER A 107 -4.02 -2.16 -11.04
CA SER A 107 -4.58 -1.89 -9.71
C SER A 107 -3.51 -1.37 -8.76
N LEU A 108 -3.95 -0.51 -7.86
CA LEU A 108 -3.16 -0.08 -6.69
C LEU A 108 -4.05 -0.23 -5.46
N VAL A 109 -3.58 -0.98 -4.48
CA VAL A 109 -4.23 -1.11 -3.18
C VAL A 109 -3.39 -0.35 -2.15
N PHE A 110 -3.96 0.71 -1.61
CA PHE A 110 -3.34 1.51 -0.56
C PHE A 110 -3.88 1.03 0.78
N ILE A 111 -3.00 0.54 1.65
CA ILE A 111 -3.38 -0.01 2.95
C ILE A 111 -2.97 0.98 4.02
N THR A 112 -3.89 1.35 4.91
CA THR A 112 -3.60 2.31 5.97
C THR A 112 -4.49 2.04 7.19
N GLU A 113 -4.20 2.72 8.31
CA GLU A 113 -5.05 2.62 9.50
C GLU A 113 -6.41 3.28 9.26
N GLU A 114 -7.46 2.62 9.70
CA GLU A 114 -8.83 3.10 9.51
C GLU A 114 -9.05 4.52 10.06
N LYS A 115 -8.52 4.80 11.25
CA LYS A 115 -8.75 6.10 11.89
C LYS A 115 -8.20 7.29 11.09
N TRP A 116 -7.14 7.05 10.29
CA TRP A 116 -6.54 8.10 9.44
C TRP A 116 -7.11 8.09 8.03
N GLY A 117 -7.33 6.90 7.49
CA GLY A 117 -7.71 6.74 6.09
C GLY A 117 -9.18 7.05 5.82
N ARG A 118 -10.06 6.70 6.75
CA ARG A 118 -11.51 6.88 6.53
C ARG A 118 -11.91 8.35 6.36
N PRO A 119 -11.48 9.28 7.23
CA PRO A 119 -11.81 10.70 7.01
C PRO A 119 -11.26 11.25 5.69
N PHE A 120 -10.08 10.81 5.30
CA PHE A 120 -9.47 11.20 4.02
C PHE A 120 -10.30 10.70 2.83
N LEU A 121 -10.72 9.43 2.86
CA LEU A 121 -11.51 8.85 1.78
C LEU A 121 -12.93 9.40 1.69
N ASP A 122 -13.46 9.91 2.78
CA ASP A 122 -14.79 10.53 2.77
C ASP A 122 -14.76 11.92 2.13
N ALA A 123 -13.57 12.49 1.90
CA ALA A 123 -13.43 13.75 1.21
C ALA A 123 -13.70 13.59 -0.30
N PRO A 124 -14.24 14.64 -0.96
CA PRO A 124 -14.60 14.53 -2.38
C PRO A 124 -13.42 14.33 -3.34
N MET A 125 -12.26 14.93 -3.04
CA MET A 125 -11.14 14.92 -3.98
C MET A 125 -10.53 13.53 -4.22
N PRO A 126 -10.23 12.72 -3.19
CA PRO A 126 -9.70 11.38 -3.44
C PRO A 126 -10.69 10.51 -4.22
N ARG A 127 -11.98 10.62 -3.93
CA ARG A 127 -13.02 9.87 -4.64
C ARG A 127 -13.07 10.24 -6.11
N ALA A 128 -12.98 11.53 -6.42
CA ALA A 128 -12.97 12.01 -7.80
C ALA A 128 -11.75 11.47 -8.55
N TYR A 129 -10.57 11.51 -7.92
CA TYR A 129 -9.34 11.00 -8.54
C TYR A 129 -9.44 9.49 -8.81
N MET A 130 -9.96 8.73 -7.85
CA MET A 130 -10.12 7.28 -8.03
C MET A 130 -11.06 6.97 -9.21
N LYS A 131 -12.13 7.73 -9.34
CA LYS A 131 -13.08 7.60 -10.46
C LYS A 131 -12.39 7.87 -11.81
N TYR A 132 -11.66 8.97 -11.93
CA TYR A 132 -10.98 9.32 -13.18
C TYR A 132 -9.84 8.34 -13.50
N LEU A 133 -9.13 7.85 -12.50
CA LEU A 133 -8.09 6.85 -12.72
C LEU A 133 -8.67 5.54 -13.22
N ALA A 134 -9.84 5.15 -12.73
CA ALA A 134 -10.52 3.95 -13.23
C ALA A 134 -10.86 4.07 -14.71
N GLU A 135 -11.23 5.27 -15.17
CA GLU A 135 -11.45 5.53 -16.59
C GLU A 135 -10.17 5.40 -17.42
N LEU A 136 -9.00 5.51 -16.78
CA LEU A 136 -7.69 5.32 -17.41
C LEU A 136 -7.12 3.91 -17.14
N ASP A 137 -7.98 2.98 -16.79
CA ASP A 137 -7.65 1.57 -16.54
C ASP A 137 -6.73 1.34 -15.33
N LEU A 138 -6.75 2.25 -14.37
CA LEU A 138 -6.06 2.07 -13.10
C LEU A 138 -7.08 2.08 -11.96
N ASN A 139 -7.33 0.92 -11.38
CA ASN A 139 -8.24 0.76 -10.25
C ASN A 139 -7.49 0.97 -8.95
N VAL A 140 -7.79 2.08 -8.27
CA VAL A 140 -7.20 2.41 -6.98
C VAL A 140 -8.21 2.12 -5.89
N SER A 141 -7.80 1.37 -4.89
CA SER A 141 -8.66 1.08 -3.72
C SER A 141 -7.87 1.30 -2.43
N VAL A 142 -8.60 1.46 -1.35
CA VAL A 142 -8.03 1.63 -0.02
C VAL A 142 -8.58 0.55 0.88
N GLU A 143 -7.68 -0.11 1.57
CA GLU A 143 -8.01 -1.12 2.57
C GLU A 143 -7.51 -0.66 3.93
N TYR A 144 -8.18 -1.06 4.99
CA TYR A 144 -7.85 -0.60 6.34
C TYR A 144 -7.32 -1.73 7.20
N VAL A 145 -6.28 -1.40 7.98
CA VAL A 145 -5.93 -2.20 9.15
C VAL A 145 -6.56 -1.53 10.38
N ARG A 146 -7.01 -2.35 11.30
CA ARG A 146 -7.80 -1.91 12.45
C ARG A 146 -7.17 -2.34 13.76
N HIS A 147 -7.36 -1.50 14.79
CA HIS A 147 -7.07 -1.91 16.14
C HIS A 147 -8.11 -2.96 16.53
N GLU A 148 -7.64 -4.14 16.90
CA GLU A 148 -8.53 -5.20 17.39
C GLU A 148 -8.79 -5.00 18.88
N THR A 149 -10.06 -5.07 19.25
CA THR A 149 -10.48 -4.95 20.66
C THR A 149 -10.54 -6.31 21.35
#